data_1c55d4ca6c8578a1cc5a26c37a9f9fff
#
_entry.id   1c55d4ca6c8578a1cc5a26c37a9f9fff
#
_cell.length_a   1.000
_cell.length_b   1.000
_cell.length_c   1.000
_cell.angle_alpha   90.00
_cell.angle_beta   90.00
_cell.angle_gamma   90.00
#
_symmetry.space_group_name_H-M   'P 1'
#
loop_
_entity.id
_entity.type
_entity.pdbx_description
1 polymer ?
#
loop_
_entity_poly.entity_id
_entity_poly.type
_entity_poly.pdbx_seq_one_letter_code
_entity_poly.pdbx_strand_id
1 'polypeptide(L)'
;YTATPFANIFVNPEGDESYKDLFPSDFIVLLNAPSNYYGAHKVFSYDGDIHSRSLRILDESEKNFLPAKHKKDEFYFSVLPNSLKEAILCFLINNVIRTIRGANRKHRSMMINISVFNLMHGQIVDAVQAYVEKIRNIIEQDSGKCTADFIKNEDMLMLYNLYTGNKDYLDGECDFYAEIRTKISWEDIKDGLYDEITKFEVTAINNQNKKDRFSYTDTRFDEVGARVIVIGGYVLSRGLTLE
;
A
#
# COMPACT_ATOMS: atom_id res chain seq x y z
N TYR A 1 28.25 11.54 8.72
CA TYR A 1 27.32 10.61 8.08
C TYR A 1 26.14 11.38 7.50
N THR A 2 25.77 11.13 6.25
CA THR A 2 24.64 11.78 5.58
C THR A 2 23.95 10.82 4.61
N ALA A 3 22.64 10.96 4.48
CA ALA A 3 21.86 10.29 3.43
C ALA A 3 21.84 11.10 2.11
N THR A 4 22.32 12.34 2.13
CA THR A 4 22.27 13.27 0.99
C THR A 4 23.65 13.85 0.73
N PRO A 5 24.62 13.08 0.18
CA PRO A 5 26.00 13.52 -0.01
C PRO A 5 26.13 14.76 -0.92
N PHE A 6 25.15 15.01 -1.78
CA PHE A 6 25.09 16.19 -2.64
C PHE A 6 25.04 17.52 -1.87
N ALA A 7 24.58 17.54 -0.62
CA ALA A 7 24.62 18.76 0.20
C ALA A 7 26.06 19.25 0.45
N ASN A 8 27.04 18.36 0.40
CA ASN A 8 28.42 18.70 0.63
C ASN A 8 29.01 19.57 -0.49
N ILE A 9 28.44 19.59 -1.70
CA ILE A 9 28.91 20.51 -2.78
C ILE A 9 28.63 21.99 -2.47
N PHE A 10 27.75 22.28 -1.52
CA PHE A 10 27.46 23.65 -1.07
C PHE A 10 28.33 24.08 0.10
N VAL A 11 29.16 23.19 0.65
CA VAL A 11 30.14 23.53 1.68
C VAL A 11 31.35 24.13 0.98
N ASN A 12 31.80 25.31 1.43
CA ASN A 12 32.97 25.98 0.84
C ASN A 12 34.24 25.16 1.15
N PRO A 13 34.97 24.65 0.15
CA PRO A 13 36.18 23.87 0.37
C PRO A 13 37.37 24.74 0.90
N GLU A 14 37.30 26.04 0.69
CA GLU A 14 38.37 26.99 1.08
C GLU A 14 38.08 27.67 2.43
N GLY A 15 37.00 27.31 3.11
CA GLY A 15 36.52 27.80 4.39
C GLY A 15 37.11 29.08 4.94
N ASP A 16 36.28 30.09 5.18
CA ASP A 16 36.70 31.30 5.90
C ASP A 16 37.13 30.89 7.35
N GLU A 17 38.23 31.36 7.86
CA GLU A 17 38.77 31.01 9.20
C GLU A 17 37.76 31.27 10.35
N SER A 18 36.71 32.05 10.09
CA SER A 18 35.65 32.38 11.04
C SER A 18 34.55 31.32 11.13
N TYR A 19 34.34 30.46 10.10
CA TYR A 19 33.38 29.39 10.07
C TYR A 19 34.09 28.11 9.65
N LYS A 20 34.33 27.19 10.60
CA LYS A 20 34.95 25.89 10.35
C LYS A 20 33.91 24.93 9.74
N ASP A 21 33.57 25.16 8.50
CA ASP A 21 32.80 24.18 7.73
C ASP A 21 33.70 22.97 7.44
N LEU A 22 33.31 21.82 7.90
CA LEU A 22 34.00 20.57 7.66
C LEU A 22 33.64 20.06 6.24
N PHE A 23 34.49 20.43 5.27
CA PHE A 23 34.41 19.84 3.94
C PHE A 23 35.19 18.50 3.92
N PRO A 24 34.54 17.36 3.56
CA PRO A 24 35.23 16.06 3.47
C PRO A 24 36.06 16.02 2.17
N SER A 25 37.29 16.49 2.20
CA SER A 25 38.18 16.57 1.04
C SER A 25 38.82 15.23 0.67
N ASP A 26 38.95 14.31 1.64
CA ASP A 26 39.84 13.17 1.49
C ASP A 26 39.12 11.90 1.01
N PHE A 27 37.85 11.71 1.37
CA PHE A 27 37.11 10.52 0.95
C PHE A 27 35.61 10.68 1.02
N ILE A 28 34.91 9.93 0.16
CA ILE A 28 33.49 9.63 0.26
C ILE A 28 33.38 8.12 0.26
N VAL A 29 32.78 7.55 1.32
CA VAL A 29 32.52 6.12 1.43
C VAL A 29 31.02 5.85 1.31
N LEU A 30 30.64 5.11 0.29
CA LEU A 30 29.28 4.60 0.14
C LEU A 30 29.14 3.29 0.94
N LEU A 31 28.23 3.28 1.90
CA LEU A 31 27.91 2.06 2.63
C LEU A 31 26.98 1.18 1.78
N ASN A 32 27.27 -0.11 1.73
CA ASN A 32 26.38 -1.07 1.12
C ASN A 32 25.09 -1.21 1.94
N ALA A 33 23.95 -1.38 1.25
CA ALA A 33 22.71 -1.66 1.92
C ALA A 33 22.79 -3.00 2.69
N PRO A 34 22.27 -3.08 3.92
CA PRO A 34 22.17 -4.36 4.63
C PRO A 34 21.36 -5.40 3.83
N SER A 35 21.71 -6.66 3.96
CA SER A 35 21.06 -7.75 3.21
C SER A 35 19.56 -7.87 3.49
N ASN A 36 19.11 -7.48 4.69
CA ASN A 36 17.72 -7.48 5.12
C ASN A 36 16.99 -6.16 4.80
N TYR A 37 17.64 -5.20 4.12
CA TYR A 37 17.01 -3.94 3.73
C TYR A 37 16.23 -4.08 2.42
N TYR A 38 14.96 -3.72 2.45
CA TYR A 38 14.07 -3.67 1.28
C TYR A 38 14.07 -2.26 0.72
N GLY A 39 15.11 -1.93 -0.03
CA GLY A 39 15.28 -0.61 -0.65
C GLY A 39 14.81 -0.56 -2.10
N ALA A 40 14.93 0.63 -2.69
CA ALA A 40 14.49 0.89 -4.06
C ALA A 40 15.11 -0.07 -5.10
N HIS A 41 16.37 -0.46 -4.93
CA HIS A 41 17.04 -1.39 -5.84
C HIS A 41 16.34 -2.76 -5.86
N LYS A 42 16.07 -3.37 -4.69
CA LYS A 42 15.39 -4.67 -4.62
C LYS A 42 13.99 -4.66 -5.21
N VAL A 43 13.26 -3.52 -5.07
CA VAL A 43 11.87 -3.40 -5.48
C VAL A 43 11.74 -2.97 -6.94
N PHE A 44 12.50 -1.96 -7.37
CA PHE A 44 12.26 -1.28 -8.65
C PHE A 44 13.29 -1.62 -9.75
N SER A 45 14.47 -2.13 -9.42
CA SER A 45 15.41 -2.54 -10.46
C SER A 45 14.99 -3.87 -11.08
N TYR A 46 15.17 -4.01 -12.39
CA TYR A 46 14.82 -5.24 -13.12
C TYR A 46 15.55 -6.49 -12.62
N ASP A 47 16.75 -6.31 -12.08
CA ASP A 47 17.58 -7.33 -11.43
C ASP A 47 17.31 -7.46 -9.93
N GLY A 48 16.34 -6.70 -9.41
CA GLY A 48 15.97 -6.73 -7.99
C GLY A 48 15.29 -8.04 -7.59
N ASP A 49 15.71 -8.63 -6.48
CA ASP A 49 15.25 -9.94 -5.98
C ASP A 49 13.73 -10.07 -5.85
N ILE A 50 13.03 -8.95 -5.62
CA ILE A 50 11.60 -8.92 -5.39
C ILE A 50 10.84 -8.08 -6.43
N HIS A 51 11.51 -7.61 -7.49
CA HIS A 51 10.90 -6.77 -8.52
C HIS A 51 9.61 -7.38 -9.07
N SER A 52 9.69 -8.58 -9.59
CA SER A 52 8.54 -9.30 -10.18
C SER A 52 7.42 -9.61 -9.17
N ARG A 53 7.76 -9.64 -7.88
CA ARG A 53 6.78 -9.88 -6.80
C ARG A 53 6.18 -8.60 -6.23
N SER A 54 6.75 -7.45 -6.52
CA SER A 54 6.36 -6.17 -5.89
C SER A 54 5.68 -5.21 -6.83
N LEU A 55 5.86 -5.38 -8.13
CA LEU A 55 5.33 -4.46 -9.13
C LEU A 55 4.33 -5.19 -10.04
N ARG A 56 3.23 -4.50 -10.33
CA ARG A 56 2.27 -4.86 -11.36
C ARG A 56 2.21 -3.76 -12.40
N ILE A 57 2.26 -4.14 -13.67
CA ILE A 57 2.05 -3.24 -14.79
C ILE A 57 0.55 -3.18 -15.04
N LEU A 58 -0.01 -1.97 -15.02
CA LEU A 58 -1.42 -1.77 -15.29
C LEU A 58 -1.71 -1.94 -16.78
N ASP A 59 -2.86 -2.55 -17.10
CA ASP A 59 -3.36 -2.64 -18.45
C ASP A 59 -3.62 -1.23 -19.05
N GLU A 60 -3.44 -1.10 -20.35
CA GLU A 60 -3.67 0.19 -21.04
C GLU A 60 -5.12 0.67 -20.93
N SER A 61 -6.08 -0.25 -20.87
CA SER A 61 -7.50 0.08 -20.67
C SER A 61 -7.76 0.81 -19.34
N GLU A 62 -6.97 0.53 -18.33
CA GLU A 62 -7.09 1.18 -17.01
C GLU A 62 -6.52 2.60 -16.96
N LYS A 63 -5.67 2.99 -17.92
CA LYS A 63 -5.17 4.38 -18.02
C LYS A 63 -6.30 5.42 -18.22
N ASN A 64 -7.45 4.98 -18.71
CA ASN A 64 -8.62 5.85 -18.90
C ASN A 64 -9.31 6.21 -17.59
N PHE A 65 -9.07 5.49 -16.48
CA PHE A 65 -9.66 5.79 -15.18
C PHE A 65 -9.14 7.09 -14.59
N LEU A 66 -7.88 7.43 -14.85
CA LEU A 66 -7.30 8.70 -14.44
C LEU A 66 -6.26 9.14 -15.48
N PRO A 67 -6.64 10.00 -16.45
CA PRO A 67 -5.70 10.54 -17.42
C PRO A 67 -4.54 11.26 -16.74
N ALA A 68 -3.32 11.09 -17.26
CA ALA A 68 -2.11 11.70 -16.71
C ALA A 68 -2.18 13.25 -16.68
N LYS A 69 -3.00 13.84 -17.56
CA LYS A 69 -3.32 15.28 -17.57
C LYS A 69 -4.82 15.44 -17.39
N HIS A 70 -5.26 15.72 -16.18
CA HIS A 70 -6.65 16.03 -15.85
C HIS A 70 -6.72 17.34 -15.09
N LYS A 71 -7.82 18.09 -15.26
CA LYS A 71 -8.11 19.28 -14.47
C LYS A 71 -8.95 18.93 -13.25
N LYS A 72 -8.95 19.86 -12.28
CA LYS A 72 -9.60 19.69 -10.99
C LYS A 72 -11.08 19.27 -11.08
N ASP A 73 -11.79 19.70 -12.10
CA ASP A 73 -13.24 19.57 -12.22
C ASP A 73 -13.69 18.69 -13.41
N GLU A 74 -12.75 18.06 -14.11
CA GLU A 74 -13.05 17.33 -15.35
C GLU A 74 -13.33 15.84 -15.14
N PHE A 75 -13.12 15.31 -13.94
CA PHE A 75 -13.19 13.88 -13.71
C PHE A 75 -14.09 13.53 -12.53
N TYR A 76 -15.00 12.57 -12.76
CA TYR A 76 -15.80 11.95 -11.71
C TYR A 76 -15.38 10.49 -11.53
N PHE A 77 -14.87 10.18 -10.36
CA PHE A 77 -14.36 8.85 -10.03
C PHE A 77 -15.48 8.04 -9.37
N SER A 78 -16.24 7.28 -10.18
CA SER A 78 -17.40 6.52 -9.71
C SER A 78 -17.17 5.00 -9.60
N VAL A 79 -16.17 4.49 -10.30
CA VAL A 79 -15.89 3.05 -10.37
C VAL A 79 -14.40 2.82 -10.14
N LEU A 80 -14.05 1.88 -9.27
CA LEU A 80 -12.66 1.49 -9.05
C LEU A 80 -12.17 0.61 -10.20
N PRO A 81 -10.94 0.86 -10.74
CA PRO A 81 -10.30 -0.06 -11.66
C PRO A 81 -10.05 -1.42 -11.00
N ASN A 82 -10.03 -2.47 -11.80
CA ASN A 82 -9.85 -3.82 -11.27
C ASN A 82 -8.51 -3.98 -10.55
N SER A 83 -7.43 -3.38 -11.05
CA SER A 83 -6.12 -3.37 -10.39
C SER A 83 -6.17 -2.78 -8.98
N LEU A 84 -6.97 -1.72 -8.75
CA LEU A 84 -7.12 -1.13 -7.42
C LEU A 84 -7.98 -2.01 -6.51
N LYS A 85 -9.03 -2.66 -7.03
CA LYS A 85 -9.80 -3.66 -6.28
C LYS A 85 -8.90 -4.83 -5.84
N GLU A 86 -8.09 -5.36 -6.76
CA GLU A 86 -7.10 -6.40 -6.45
C GLU A 86 -6.12 -5.96 -5.36
N ALA A 87 -5.59 -4.74 -5.45
CA ALA A 87 -4.68 -4.22 -4.44
C ALA A 87 -5.34 -4.13 -3.05
N ILE A 88 -6.62 -3.72 -2.98
CA ILE A 88 -7.39 -3.68 -1.73
C ILE A 88 -7.60 -5.11 -1.19
N LEU A 89 -7.95 -6.06 -2.06
CA LEU A 89 -8.11 -7.46 -1.66
C LEU A 89 -6.79 -8.10 -1.22
N CYS A 90 -5.68 -7.80 -1.89
CA CYS A 90 -4.33 -8.20 -1.45
C CYS A 90 -3.99 -7.60 -0.08
N PHE A 91 -4.35 -6.33 0.17
CA PHE A 91 -4.18 -5.72 1.47
C PHE A 91 -4.98 -6.46 2.55
N LEU A 92 -6.23 -6.86 2.27
CA LEU A 92 -7.04 -7.67 3.17
C LEU A 92 -6.39 -9.03 3.46
N ILE A 93 -5.99 -9.79 2.43
CA ILE A 93 -5.29 -11.07 2.58
C ILE A 93 -4.04 -10.92 3.45
N ASN A 94 -3.22 -9.92 3.17
CA ASN A 94 -1.99 -9.65 3.92
C ASN A 94 -2.27 -9.31 5.40
N ASN A 95 -3.38 -8.62 5.68
CA ASN A 95 -3.80 -8.35 7.05
C ASN A 95 -4.17 -9.64 7.78
N VAL A 96 -4.94 -10.54 7.16
CA VAL A 96 -5.26 -11.85 7.73
C VAL A 96 -3.98 -12.65 8.01
N ILE A 97 -3.08 -12.77 7.03
CA ILE A 97 -1.81 -13.49 7.18
C ILE A 97 -0.98 -12.94 8.35
N ARG A 98 -0.86 -11.62 8.47
CA ARG A 98 -0.11 -10.98 9.57
C ARG A 98 -0.77 -11.22 10.93
N THR A 99 -2.09 -11.30 10.97
CA THR A 99 -2.85 -11.62 12.18
C THR A 99 -2.64 -13.07 12.61
N ILE A 100 -2.72 -14.03 11.69
CA ILE A 100 -2.40 -15.43 11.94
C ILE A 100 -0.96 -15.59 12.47
N ARG A 101 -0.03 -14.76 12.00
CA ARG A 101 1.37 -14.72 12.47
C ARG A 101 1.57 -14.00 13.82
N GLY A 102 0.51 -13.59 14.49
CA GLY A 102 0.57 -12.95 15.81
C GLY A 102 0.92 -11.47 15.82
N ALA A 103 0.86 -10.79 14.67
CA ALA A 103 1.21 -9.36 14.56
C ALA A 103 0.00 -8.41 14.76
N ASN A 104 -0.93 -8.73 15.66
CA ASN A 104 -2.21 -8.01 15.83
C ASN A 104 -2.05 -6.55 16.20
N ARG A 105 -1.06 -6.22 17.04
CA ARG A 105 -0.81 -4.86 17.54
C ARG A 105 0.00 -3.98 16.60
N LYS A 106 0.50 -4.54 15.49
CA LYS A 106 1.27 -3.77 14.50
C LYS A 106 0.34 -3.01 13.57
N HIS A 107 0.64 -1.74 13.34
CA HIS A 107 -0.04 -0.94 12.33
C HIS A 107 0.21 -1.51 10.92
N ARG A 108 -0.74 -1.30 10.04
CA ARG A 108 -0.70 -1.78 8.65
C ARG A 108 -1.39 -0.75 7.78
N SER A 109 -0.70 -0.29 6.78
CA SER A 109 -1.18 0.78 5.92
C SER A 109 -1.07 0.42 4.45
N MET A 110 -2.07 0.84 3.69
CA MET A 110 -2.05 0.88 2.24
C MET A 110 -2.11 2.34 1.81
N MET A 111 -1.26 2.74 0.86
CA MET A 111 -1.25 4.09 0.32
C MET A 111 -1.79 4.10 -1.11
N ILE A 112 -2.75 4.99 -1.37
CA ILE A 112 -3.26 5.28 -2.70
C ILE A 112 -2.85 6.70 -3.07
N ASN A 113 -1.92 6.83 -4.02
CA ASN A 113 -1.37 8.10 -4.47
C ASN A 113 -1.51 8.21 -5.99
N ILE A 114 -2.66 8.67 -6.47
CA ILE A 114 -3.00 8.72 -7.89
C ILE A 114 -3.36 10.13 -8.40
N SER A 115 -3.48 11.12 -7.54
CA SER A 115 -3.78 12.50 -7.95
C SER A 115 -3.15 13.51 -7.02
N VAL A 116 -2.92 14.72 -7.55
CA VAL A 116 -2.46 15.89 -6.78
C VAL A 116 -3.61 16.78 -6.29
N PHE A 117 -4.83 16.53 -6.77
CA PHE A 117 -5.99 17.37 -6.48
C PHE A 117 -6.81 16.85 -5.31
N ASN A 118 -7.02 17.70 -4.30
CA ASN A 118 -7.77 17.34 -3.08
C ASN A 118 -9.23 16.93 -3.37
N LEU A 119 -9.89 17.52 -4.37
CA LEU A 119 -11.24 17.12 -4.78
C LEU A 119 -11.28 15.66 -5.24
N MET A 120 -10.27 15.24 -6.00
CA MET A 120 -10.14 13.84 -6.44
C MET A 120 -9.91 12.90 -5.26
N HIS A 121 -9.14 13.33 -4.26
CA HIS A 121 -8.92 12.52 -3.06
C HIS A 121 -10.25 12.19 -2.36
N GLY A 122 -11.16 13.16 -2.24
CA GLY A 122 -12.50 12.93 -1.68
C GLY A 122 -13.29 11.89 -2.46
N GLN A 123 -13.37 12.03 -3.78
CA GLN A 123 -14.07 11.05 -4.65
C GLN A 123 -13.46 9.64 -4.57
N ILE A 124 -12.13 9.55 -4.48
CA ILE A 124 -11.45 8.26 -4.32
C ILE A 124 -11.75 7.65 -2.94
N VAL A 125 -11.75 8.47 -1.88
CA VAL A 125 -12.14 8.01 -0.53
C VAL A 125 -13.54 7.41 -0.58
N ASP A 126 -14.52 8.15 -1.14
CA ASP A 126 -15.91 7.69 -1.22
C ASP A 126 -16.03 6.37 -2.00
N ALA A 127 -15.34 6.25 -3.14
CA ALA A 127 -15.36 5.06 -3.96
C ALA A 127 -14.68 3.85 -3.28
N VAL A 128 -13.53 4.07 -2.63
CA VAL A 128 -12.80 3.02 -1.88
C VAL A 128 -13.61 2.60 -0.66
N GLN A 129 -14.20 3.54 0.07
CA GLN A 129 -15.03 3.25 1.23
C GLN A 129 -16.27 2.44 0.82
N ALA A 130 -16.95 2.83 -0.25
CA ALA A 130 -18.10 2.09 -0.78
C ALA A 130 -17.71 0.65 -1.19
N TYR A 131 -16.53 0.48 -1.79
CA TYR A 131 -16.04 -0.86 -2.13
C TYR A 131 -15.70 -1.69 -0.90
N VAL A 132 -15.00 -1.14 0.08
CA VAL A 132 -14.70 -1.83 1.35
C VAL A 132 -15.98 -2.24 2.07
N GLU A 133 -16.99 -1.36 2.13
CA GLU A 133 -18.30 -1.69 2.70
C GLU A 133 -19.00 -2.81 1.92
N LYS A 134 -18.97 -2.76 0.58
CA LYS A 134 -19.51 -3.83 -0.26
C LYS A 134 -18.86 -5.18 0.09
N ILE A 135 -17.53 -5.23 0.15
CA ILE A 135 -16.78 -6.46 0.46
C ILE A 135 -17.09 -6.94 1.88
N ARG A 136 -17.17 -6.04 2.86
CA ARG A 136 -17.56 -6.36 4.24
C ARG A 136 -18.92 -7.05 4.30
N ASN A 137 -19.93 -6.47 3.64
CA ASN A 137 -21.27 -7.02 3.62
C ASN A 137 -21.33 -8.41 2.95
N ILE A 138 -20.59 -8.63 1.87
CA ILE A 138 -20.50 -9.93 1.20
C ILE A 138 -19.87 -10.95 2.15
N ILE A 139 -18.74 -10.62 2.78
CA ILE A 139 -18.05 -11.52 3.69
C ILE A 139 -18.94 -11.83 4.90
N GLU A 140 -19.65 -10.86 5.46
CA GLU A 140 -20.57 -11.06 6.59
C GLU A 140 -21.68 -12.05 6.24
N GLN A 141 -22.28 -11.89 5.06
CA GLN A 141 -23.36 -12.77 4.60
C GLN A 141 -22.90 -14.18 4.22
N ASP A 142 -21.67 -14.30 3.73
CA ASP A 142 -21.17 -15.49 3.08
C ASP A 142 -20.08 -16.22 3.88
N SER A 143 -19.68 -15.73 5.05
CA SER A 143 -18.61 -16.31 5.87
C SER A 143 -18.84 -17.78 6.24
N GLY A 144 -20.08 -18.17 6.50
CA GLY A 144 -20.48 -19.55 6.81
C GLY A 144 -20.65 -20.49 5.62
N LYS A 145 -20.56 -19.97 4.38
CA LYS A 145 -20.73 -20.79 3.17
C LYS A 145 -19.49 -21.62 2.86
N CYS A 146 -19.68 -22.75 2.18
CA CYS A 146 -18.54 -23.48 1.62
C CYS A 146 -17.83 -22.63 0.55
N THR A 147 -16.58 -22.95 0.28
CA THR A 147 -15.76 -22.21 -0.69
C THR A 147 -16.41 -22.12 -2.07
N ALA A 148 -17.04 -23.19 -2.55
CA ALA A 148 -17.70 -23.20 -3.86
C ALA A 148 -18.89 -22.21 -3.96
N ASP A 149 -19.59 -21.95 -2.88
CA ASP A 149 -20.66 -20.96 -2.83
C ASP A 149 -20.14 -19.55 -2.59
N PHE A 150 -19.10 -19.41 -1.77
CA PHE A 150 -18.44 -18.15 -1.49
C PHE A 150 -17.88 -17.49 -2.75
N ILE A 151 -17.22 -18.26 -3.61
CA ILE A 151 -16.62 -17.79 -4.86
C ILE A 151 -17.61 -17.56 -6.03
N LYS A 152 -18.91 -17.73 -5.82
CA LYS A 152 -19.92 -17.33 -6.82
C LYS A 152 -20.00 -15.82 -7.00
N ASN A 153 -19.59 -15.06 -5.99
CA ASN A 153 -19.45 -13.63 -6.10
C ASN A 153 -18.12 -13.28 -6.80
N GLU A 154 -18.16 -12.35 -7.73
CA GLU A 154 -16.99 -11.98 -8.56
C GLU A 154 -15.81 -11.44 -7.73
N ASP A 155 -16.06 -10.59 -6.72
CA ASP A 155 -15.00 -10.06 -5.87
C ASP A 155 -14.39 -11.15 -4.98
N MET A 156 -15.22 -12.10 -4.51
CA MET A 156 -14.74 -13.25 -3.73
C MET A 156 -13.99 -14.26 -4.59
N LEU A 157 -14.39 -14.44 -5.83
CA LEU A 157 -13.63 -15.21 -6.82
C LEU A 157 -12.28 -14.57 -7.10
N MET A 158 -12.25 -13.25 -7.28
CA MET A 158 -11.01 -12.49 -7.44
C MET A 158 -10.08 -12.69 -6.24
N LEU A 159 -10.58 -12.54 -5.01
CA LEU A 159 -9.82 -12.75 -3.79
C LEU A 159 -9.29 -14.19 -3.68
N TYR A 160 -10.11 -15.17 -4.00
CA TYR A 160 -9.72 -16.58 -4.02
C TYR A 160 -8.60 -16.85 -5.03
N ASN A 161 -8.76 -16.37 -6.27
CA ASN A 161 -7.76 -16.54 -7.33
C ASN A 161 -6.43 -15.88 -6.98
N LEU A 162 -6.46 -14.67 -6.39
CA LEU A 162 -5.27 -13.98 -5.90
C LEU A 162 -4.50 -14.83 -4.88
N TYR A 163 -5.22 -15.39 -3.90
CA TYR A 163 -4.56 -16.18 -2.85
C TYR A 163 -4.10 -17.54 -3.36
N THR A 164 -4.92 -18.23 -4.14
CA THR A 164 -4.62 -19.60 -4.60
C THR A 164 -3.60 -19.65 -5.73
N GLY A 165 -3.27 -18.52 -6.34
CA GLY A 165 -2.32 -18.44 -7.43
C GLY A 165 -2.84 -19.10 -8.70
N ASN A 166 -4.12 -18.87 -9.02
CA ASN A 166 -4.72 -19.37 -10.25
C ASN A 166 -3.97 -18.80 -11.47
N LYS A 167 -3.31 -19.68 -12.24
CA LYS A 167 -2.44 -19.27 -13.35
C LYS A 167 -3.19 -18.59 -14.48
N ASP A 168 -4.43 -19.01 -14.74
CA ASP A 168 -5.28 -18.41 -15.78
C ASP A 168 -5.71 -16.98 -15.39
N TYR A 169 -5.83 -16.73 -14.08
CA TYR A 169 -6.15 -15.41 -13.55
C TYR A 169 -4.92 -14.49 -13.49
N LEU A 170 -3.76 -15.03 -13.10
CA LEU A 170 -2.53 -14.26 -12.96
C LEU A 170 -1.90 -13.89 -14.31
N ASP A 171 -2.27 -14.56 -15.41
CA ASP A 171 -1.81 -14.31 -16.78
C ASP A 171 -0.27 -14.08 -16.89
N GLY A 172 0.48 -14.98 -16.24
CA GLY A 172 1.96 -14.91 -16.21
C GLY A 172 2.54 -14.00 -15.13
N GLU A 173 1.72 -13.33 -14.33
CA GLU A 173 2.20 -12.56 -13.17
C GLU A 173 2.70 -13.47 -12.05
N CYS A 174 3.51 -12.90 -11.16
CA CYS A 174 4.07 -13.62 -10.04
C CYS A 174 2.99 -14.02 -9.01
N ASP A 175 3.03 -15.27 -8.60
CA ASP A 175 2.23 -15.79 -7.50
C ASP A 175 2.82 -15.34 -6.14
N PHE A 176 2.26 -14.29 -5.56
CA PHE A 176 2.74 -13.69 -4.32
C PHE A 176 2.62 -14.60 -3.11
N TYR A 177 1.69 -15.55 -3.12
CA TYR A 177 1.35 -16.35 -1.97
C TYR A 177 1.84 -17.80 -2.04
N ALA A 178 2.60 -18.17 -3.07
CA ALA A 178 3.07 -19.55 -3.28
C ALA A 178 3.72 -20.17 -2.05
N GLU A 179 4.67 -19.45 -1.43
CA GLU A 179 5.36 -19.92 -0.22
C GLU A 179 4.45 -19.89 1.02
N ILE A 180 3.52 -18.94 1.07
CA ILE A 180 2.63 -18.74 2.22
C ILE A 180 1.60 -19.84 2.28
N ARG A 181 1.05 -20.28 1.14
CA ARG A 181 0.08 -21.37 1.04
C ARG A 181 0.59 -22.71 1.58
N THR A 182 1.89 -22.90 1.68
CA THR A 182 2.44 -24.10 2.31
C THR A 182 2.21 -24.16 3.82
N LYS A 183 1.86 -23.02 4.45
CA LYS A 183 1.73 -22.87 5.91
C LYS A 183 0.35 -22.38 6.36
N ILE A 184 -0.37 -21.69 5.51
CA ILE A 184 -1.68 -21.11 5.79
C ILE A 184 -2.60 -21.63 4.69
N SER A 185 -3.72 -22.21 5.06
CA SER A 185 -4.70 -22.70 4.10
C SER A 185 -5.62 -21.59 3.60
N TRP A 186 -6.37 -21.85 2.54
CA TRP A 186 -7.42 -20.93 2.11
C TRP A 186 -8.50 -20.76 3.18
N GLU A 187 -8.86 -21.82 3.87
CA GLU A 187 -9.86 -21.80 4.94
C GLU A 187 -9.40 -20.90 6.09
N ASP A 188 -8.14 -20.96 6.48
CA ASP A 188 -7.58 -20.03 7.49
C ASP A 188 -7.70 -18.57 7.05
N ILE A 189 -7.46 -18.29 5.76
CA ILE A 189 -7.64 -16.94 5.21
C ILE A 189 -9.10 -16.55 5.26
N LYS A 190 -10.00 -17.39 4.74
CA LYS A 190 -11.44 -17.13 4.67
C LYS A 190 -12.03 -16.83 6.04
N ASP A 191 -11.67 -17.61 7.05
CA ASP A 191 -12.14 -17.45 8.42
C ASP A 191 -11.68 -16.12 9.05
N GLY A 192 -10.52 -15.62 8.68
CA GLY A 192 -9.99 -14.35 9.18
C GLY A 192 -10.47 -13.09 8.45
N LEU A 193 -11.17 -13.22 7.29
CA LEU A 193 -11.52 -12.07 6.46
C LEU A 193 -12.42 -11.07 7.17
N TYR A 194 -13.47 -11.54 7.85
CA TYR A 194 -14.45 -10.68 8.51
C TYR A 194 -13.80 -9.86 9.63
N ASP A 195 -13.04 -10.53 10.48
CA ASP A 195 -12.36 -9.88 11.60
C ASP A 195 -11.36 -8.80 11.15
N GLU A 196 -10.74 -8.97 10.01
CA GLU A 196 -9.79 -7.97 9.52
C GLU A 196 -10.46 -6.83 8.75
N ILE A 197 -11.46 -7.10 7.91
CA ILE A 197 -12.09 -6.05 7.12
C ILE A 197 -12.92 -5.09 7.98
N THR A 198 -13.47 -5.54 9.10
CA THR A 198 -14.20 -4.67 10.03
C THR A 198 -13.32 -3.60 10.68
N LYS A 199 -12.00 -3.80 10.68
CA LYS A 199 -11.01 -2.86 11.24
C LYS A 199 -10.51 -1.84 10.21
N PHE A 200 -10.91 -1.95 8.94
CA PHE A 200 -10.43 -1.06 7.89
C PHE A 200 -11.00 0.34 8.04
N GLU A 201 -10.10 1.31 8.05
CA GLU A 201 -10.41 2.73 7.97
C GLU A 201 -9.89 3.29 6.66
N VAL A 202 -10.72 4.08 5.95
CA VAL A 202 -10.34 4.77 4.72
C VAL A 202 -10.30 6.25 4.99
N THR A 203 -9.18 6.91 4.72
CA THR A 203 -9.02 8.33 5.04
C THR A 203 -8.19 9.06 3.98
N ALA A 204 -8.50 10.35 3.77
CA ALA A 204 -7.66 11.25 2.99
C ALA A 204 -6.69 12.01 3.90
N ILE A 205 -5.44 12.10 3.47
CA ILE A 205 -4.46 12.99 4.11
C ILE A 205 -4.20 14.18 3.19
N ASN A 206 -4.65 15.35 3.66
CA ASN A 206 -4.41 16.63 3.01
C ASN A 206 -3.95 17.68 4.03
N ASN A 207 -3.35 18.78 3.54
CA ASN A 207 -2.83 19.85 4.41
C ASN A 207 -3.91 20.75 5.00
N GLN A 208 -5.17 20.63 4.59
CA GLN A 208 -6.22 21.60 4.92
C GLN A 208 -6.88 21.35 6.28
N ASN A 209 -6.95 20.10 6.73
CA ASN A 209 -7.59 19.74 7.99
C ASN A 209 -6.58 19.25 9.04
N LYS A 210 -6.04 20.21 9.82
CA LYS A 210 -5.11 19.86 10.94
C LYS A 210 -5.80 19.12 12.08
N LYS A 211 -7.13 19.20 12.23
CA LYS A 211 -7.89 18.59 13.34
C LYS A 211 -8.22 17.12 13.14
N ASP A 212 -8.35 16.66 11.88
CA ASP A 212 -8.71 15.27 11.56
C ASP A 212 -7.51 14.48 11.01
N ARG A 213 -6.31 14.83 11.46
CA ARG A 213 -5.09 14.18 10.99
C ARG A 213 -5.03 12.77 11.57
N PHE A 214 -5.04 11.77 10.70
CA PHE A 214 -4.77 10.39 11.09
C PHE A 214 -3.45 10.31 11.88
N SER A 215 -3.48 9.63 13.02
CA SER A 215 -2.30 9.41 13.85
C SER A 215 -2.28 7.98 14.36
N TYR A 216 -1.15 7.31 14.19
CA TYR A 216 -0.91 5.98 14.79
C TYR A 216 -0.84 5.99 16.32
N THR A 217 -0.65 7.17 16.93
CA THR A 217 -0.65 7.33 18.40
C THR A 217 -2.03 7.53 19.00
N ASP A 218 -3.09 7.37 18.19
CA ASP A 218 -4.45 7.38 18.72
C ASP A 218 -4.68 6.13 19.60
N THR A 219 -5.20 6.34 20.80
CA THR A 219 -5.45 5.27 21.78
C THR A 219 -6.38 4.17 21.27
N ARG A 220 -7.18 4.44 20.21
CA ARG A 220 -7.98 3.42 19.52
C ARG A 220 -7.16 2.24 19.02
N PHE A 221 -5.87 2.47 18.76
CA PHE A 221 -4.95 1.50 18.17
C PHE A 221 -4.02 0.81 19.18
N ASP A 222 -4.17 1.09 20.48
CA ASP A 222 -3.28 0.53 21.52
C ASP A 222 -3.38 -0.99 21.62
N GLU A 223 -4.59 -1.53 21.53
CA GLU A 223 -4.83 -2.97 21.62
C GLU A 223 -4.77 -3.66 20.27
N VAL A 224 -5.29 -3.00 19.23
CA VAL A 224 -5.32 -3.49 17.87
C VAL A 224 -4.71 -2.41 16.96
N GLY A 225 -3.59 -2.70 16.35
CA GLY A 225 -2.93 -1.74 15.46
C GLY A 225 -3.85 -1.26 14.32
N ALA A 226 -3.63 -0.05 13.84
CA ALA A 226 -4.41 0.53 12.74
C ALA A 226 -4.39 -0.36 11.49
N ARG A 227 -5.52 -0.40 10.80
CA ARG A 227 -5.74 -1.00 9.47
C ARG A 227 -6.25 0.08 8.55
N VAL A 228 -5.36 0.83 7.92
CA VAL A 228 -5.75 2.07 7.24
C VAL A 228 -5.40 2.07 5.76
N ILE A 229 -6.36 2.51 4.95
CA ILE A 229 -6.15 2.85 3.55
C ILE A 229 -6.09 4.38 3.46
N VAL A 230 -4.92 4.89 3.11
CA VAL A 230 -4.62 6.32 3.10
C VAL A 230 -4.60 6.81 1.66
N ILE A 231 -5.43 7.81 1.36
CA ILE A 231 -5.49 8.45 0.04
C ILE A 231 -4.87 9.84 0.14
N GLY A 232 -3.98 10.18 -0.79
CA GLY A 232 -3.37 11.50 -0.83
C GLY A 232 -2.47 11.73 -2.01
N GLY A 233 -1.90 12.94 -2.08
CA GLY A 233 -0.96 13.36 -3.12
C GLY A 233 0.41 13.70 -2.55
N TYR A 234 0.92 14.89 -2.87
CA TYR A 234 2.27 15.34 -2.46
C TYR A 234 2.55 15.32 -0.96
N VAL A 235 1.52 15.36 -0.11
CA VAL A 235 1.69 15.28 1.35
C VAL A 235 2.26 13.92 1.75
N LEU A 236 1.83 12.86 1.05
CA LEU A 236 2.29 11.49 1.32
C LEU A 236 3.76 11.28 0.89
N SER A 237 4.25 12.05 -0.08
CA SER A 237 5.64 11.97 -0.53
C SER A 237 6.62 12.77 0.34
N ARG A 238 6.13 13.58 1.29
CA ARG A 238 6.95 14.48 2.10
C ARG A 238 6.66 14.32 3.59
N GLY A 239 7.40 13.44 4.26
CA GLY A 239 7.47 13.42 5.72
C GLY A 239 6.31 12.76 6.46
N LEU A 240 5.49 11.95 5.80
CA LEU A 240 4.60 11.02 6.47
C LEU A 240 5.22 9.62 6.40
N THR A 241 5.49 9.05 7.55
CA THR A 241 5.86 7.64 7.66
C THR A 241 4.58 6.82 7.79
N LEU A 242 4.37 5.89 6.87
CA LEU A 242 3.34 4.86 6.97
C LEU A 242 3.97 3.58 7.55
N GLU A 243 3.24 2.92 8.45
CA GLU A 243 3.67 1.65 9.07
C GLU A 243 2.94 0.45 8.47
#